data_730a4f22d81128f64e7063527f085690
#
_entry.id   730a4f22d81128f64e7063527f085690
#
_cell.length_a   1.000
_cell.length_b   1.000
_cell.length_c   1.000
_cell.angle_alpha   90.00
_cell.angle_beta   90.00
_cell.angle_gamma   90.00
#
_symmetry.space_group_name_H-M   'P 1'
#
loop_
_entity.id
_entity.type
_entity.pdbx_description
1 polymer ?
#
loop_
_entity_poly.entity_id
_entity_poly.type
_entity_poly.pdbx_seq_one_letter_code
_entity_poly.pdbx_strand_id
1 'polypeptide(L)'
;MYYVSKRFEISAAHYVTTDCGSKCEALHGHNWIVIVHCKSETLNVDGMVTDFTFIKRNIMSKIDHKNLNEVLPFSPTAENLAKWMCDETPNCYKVEIWESENNKAVYEKSEK
;
A
#
# COMPACT_ATOMS: atom_id res chain seq x y z
N MET A 1 17.19 -3.70 -17.07
CA MET A 1 16.25 -3.41 -15.98
C MET A 1 14.89 -4.00 -16.29
N TYR A 2 14.34 -4.77 -15.37
CA TYR A 2 13.00 -5.34 -15.47
C TYR A 2 12.04 -4.56 -14.59
N TYR A 3 10.83 -4.34 -15.07
CA TYR A 3 9.77 -3.65 -14.35
C TYR A 3 8.53 -4.52 -14.32
N VAL A 4 7.93 -4.70 -13.16
CA VAL A 4 6.67 -5.42 -13.00
C VAL A 4 5.75 -4.63 -12.09
N SER A 5 4.44 -4.82 -12.27
CA SER A 5 3.47 -4.18 -11.38
C SER A 5 2.32 -5.13 -11.07
N LYS A 6 1.70 -4.92 -9.91
CA LYS A 6 0.53 -5.69 -9.49
C LYS A 6 -0.54 -4.73 -8.98
N ARG A 7 -1.75 -4.85 -9.54
CA ARG A 7 -2.94 -4.15 -9.05
C ARG A 7 -3.71 -5.09 -8.14
N PHE A 8 -4.14 -4.59 -7.00
CA PHE A 8 -5.02 -5.33 -6.10
C PHE A 8 -5.94 -4.38 -5.37
N GLU A 9 -6.97 -4.94 -4.73
CA GLU A 9 -7.99 -4.19 -4.02
C GLU A 9 -8.12 -4.72 -2.61
N ILE A 10 -8.28 -3.83 -1.64
CA ILE A 10 -8.57 -4.19 -0.25
C ILE A 10 -9.78 -3.40 0.24
N SER A 11 -10.53 -4.00 1.15
CA SER A 11 -11.63 -3.35 1.85
C SER A 11 -11.18 -3.13 3.29
N ALA A 12 -11.09 -1.89 3.73
CA ALA A 12 -10.58 -1.60 5.06
C ALA A 12 -11.14 -0.29 5.59
N ALA A 13 -11.33 -0.25 6.91
CA ALA A 13 -11.79 0.94 7.60
C ALA A 13 -10.63 1.66 8.26
N HIS A 14 -10.75 2.96 8.39
CA HIS A 14 -9.77 3.78 9.11
C HIS A 14 -10.40 5.06 9.65
N TYR A 15 -9.68 5.71 10.54
CA TYR A 15 -9.91 7.10 10.88
C TYR A 15 -8.55 7.80 10.93
N VAL A 16 -8.56 9.12 10.72
CA VAL A 16 -7.35 9.94 10.73
C VAL A 16 -7.55 11.06 11.75
N THR A 17 -6.63 11.16 12.70
CA THR A 17 -6.65 12.24 13.68
C THR A 17 -6.01 13.48 13.07
N THR A 18 -6.74 14.60 13.11
CA THR A 18 -6.25 15.88 12.60
C THR A 18 -6.34 16.95 13.69
N ASP A 19 -5.49 17.97 13.61
CA ASP A 19 -5.47 19.06 14.56
C ASP A 19 -6.74 19.94 14.52
N CYS A 20 -7.45 19.89 13.41
CA CYS A 20 -8.64 20.74 13.21
C CYS A 20 -9.97 20.03 13.48
N GLY A 21 -9.96 18.77 13.93
CA GLY A 21 -11.18 18.03 14.25
C GLY A 21 -12.05 17.78 13.02
N SER A 22 -11.45 17.41 11.89
CA SER A 22 -12.18 17.18 10.65
C SER A 22 -13.03 15.90 10.71
N LYS A 23 -13.94 15.74 9.73
CA LYS A 23 -14.78 14.55 9.58
C LYS A 23 -13.97 13.27 9.38
N CYS A 24 -12.70 13.38 8.97
CA CYS A 24 -11.80 12.23 8.79
C CYS A 24 -11.49 11.51 10.08
N GLU A 25 -11.77 12.12 11.24
CA GLU A 25 -11.60 11.49 12.54
C GLU A 25 -12.65 10.42 12.85
N ALA A 26 -13.76 10.40 12.12
CA ALA A 26 -14.75 9.35 12.26
C ALA A 26 -14.33 8.09 11.50
N LEU A 27 -14.49 6.94 12.14
CA LEU A 27 -14.21 5.65 11.49
C LEU A 27 -15.09 5.48 10.25
N HIS A 28 -14.48 5.16 9.13
CA HIS A 28 -15.18 4.92 7.87
C HIS A 28 -14.41 3.92 7.02
N GLY A 29 -15.09 3.33 6.04
CA GLY A 29 -14.51 2.30 5.19
C GLY A 29 -14.35 2.73 3.75
N HIS A 30 -13.37 2.13 3.09
CA HIS A 30 -13.11 2.31 1.66
C HIS A 30 -12.78 0.99 0.99
N ASN A 31 -12.98 0.93 -0.32
CA ASN A 31 -12.41 -0.09 -1.18
C ASN A 31 -11.17 0.53 -1.83
N TRP A 32 -10.02 0.23 -1.26
CA TRP A 32 -8.75 0.81 -1.69
C TRP A 32 -8.23 0.06 -2.91
N ILE A 33 -7.83 0.79 -3.94
CA ILE A 33 -7.16 0.23 -5.11
C ILE A 33 -5.68 0.53 -4.97
N VAL A 34 -4.84 -0.48 -5.18
CA VAL A 34 -3.40 -0.35 -5.01
C VAL A 34 -2.69 -0.88 -6.24
N ILE A 35 -1.66 -0.17 -6.70
CA ILE A 35 -0.73 -0.67 -7.70
C ILE A 35 0.68 -0.60 -7.11
N VAL A 36 1.32 -1.76 -7.00
CA VAL A 36 2.69 -1.90 -6.52
C VAL A 36 3.60 -2.05 -7.72
N HIS A 37 4.65 -1.24 -7.79
CA HIS A 37 5.63 -1.25 -8.87
C HIS A 37 6.98 -1.72 -8.34
N CYS A 38 7.55 -2.76 -8.95
CA CYS A 38 8.84 -3.31 -8.58
C CYS A 38 9.78 -3.31 -9.78
N LYS A 39 11.07 -3.22 -9.51
CA LYS A 39 12.10 -3.26 -10.55
C LYS A 39 13.35 -3.97 -10.06
N SER A 40 14.10 -4.57 -10.98
CA SER A 40 15.39 -5.19 -10.69
C SER A 40 16.20 -5.33 -11.96
N GLU A 41 17.52 -5.24 -11.84
CA GLU A 41 18.42 -5.50 -12.96
C GLU A 41 18.51 -6.99 -13.26
N THR A 42 18.21 -7.85 -12.28
CA THR A 42 18.31 -9.30 -12.39
C THR A 42 17.01 -9.95 -11.95
N LEU A 43 16.84 -11.21 -12.35
CA LEU A 43 15.71 -12.03 -11.94
C LEU A 43 16.16 -13.06 -10.91
N ASN A 44 15.23 -13.51 -10.06
CA ASN A 44 15.50 -14.57 -9.10
C ASN A 44 15.54 -15.94 -9.80
N VAL A 45 15.74 -17.02 -9.04
CA VAL A 45 15.85 -18.38 -9.59
C VAL A 45 14.60 -18.82 -10.36
N ASP A 46 13.45 -18.22 -10.06
CA ASP A 46 12.18 -18.54 -10.71
C ASP A 46 11.89 -17.63 -11.91
N GLY A 47 12.82 -16.73 -12.24
CA GLY A 47 12.65 -15.81 -13.36
C GLY A 47 11.78 -14.61 -13.05
N MET A 48 11.69 -14.18 -11.78
CA MET A 48 10.83 -13.08 -11.36
C MET A 48 11.62 -11.95 -10.74
N VAL A 49 11.13 -10.72 -10.90
CA VAL A 49 11.57 -9.54 -10.13
C VAL A 49 11.08 -9.68 -8.69
N THR A 50 9.81 -10.02 -8.53
CA THR A 50 9.15 -10.19 -7.25
C THR A 50 8.05 -11.21 -7.42
N ASP A 51 7.92 -12.13 -6.45
CA ASP A 51 6.79 -13.05 -6.42
C ASP A 51 5.62 -12.33 -5.77
N PHE A 52 4.59 -12.00 -6.56
CA PHE A 52 3.45 -11.22 -6.08
C PHE A 52 2.53 -11.99 -5.12
N THR A 53 2.74 -13.29 -4.90
CA THR A 53 2.04 -13.99 -3.81
C THR A 53 2.43 -13.40 -2.46
N PHE A 54 3.58 -12.71 -2.37
CA PHE A 54 4.00 -11.98 -1.19
C PHE A 54 2.93 -10.98 -0.75
N ILE A 55 2.31 -10.26 -1.70
CA ILE A 55 1.30 -9.24 -1.39
C ILE A 55 0.12 -9.87 -0.66
N LYS A 56 -0.38 -11.00 -1.15
CA LYS A 56 -1.50 -11.67 -0.52
C LYS A 56 -1.14 -12.17 0.88
N ARG A 57 0.05 -12.76 1.04
CA ARG A 57 0.50 -13.36 2.30
C ARG A 57 0.89 -12.34 3.36
N ASN A 58 1.52 -11.24 2.96
CA ASN A 58 2.17 -10.32 3.90
C ASN A 58 1.52 -8.94 3.95
N ILE A 59 0.83 -8.51 2.92
CA ILE A 59 0.15 -7.22 2.88
C ILE A 59 -1.35 -7.42 3.12
N MET A 60 -2.04 -8.12 2.21
CA MET A 60 -3.49 -8.28 2.31
C MET A 60 -3.92 -9.01 3.57
N SER A 61 -3.17 -10.03 3.98
CA SER A 61 -3.49 -10.78 5.19
C SER A 61 -3.50 -9.93 6.45
N LYS A 62 -2.73 -8.83 6.47
CA LYS A 62 -2.66 -7.94 7.63
C LYS A 62 -3.74 -6.88 7.64
N ILE A 63 -4.21 -6.44 6.48
CA ILE A 63 -5.03 -5.23 6.40
C ILE A 63 -6.38 -5.41 5.71
N ASP A 64 -6.56 -6.44 4.86
CA ASP A 64 -7.83 -6.63 4.16
C ASP A 64 -8.92 -7.05 5.15
N HIS A 65 -10.09 -6.41 5.05
CA HIS A 65 -11.23 -6.61 5.95
C HIS A 65 -10.91 -6.27 7.41
N LYS A 66 -10.03 -5.30 7.64
CA LYS A 66 -9.60 -4.88 8.98
C LYS A 66 -9.89 -3.41 9.23
N ASN A 67 -9.87 -3.04 10.51
CA ASN A 67 -9.75 -1.65 10.94
C ASN A 67 -8.25 -1.33 11.00
N LEU A 68 -7.80 -0.47 10.09
CA LEU A 68 -6.37 -0.18 9.94
C LEU A 68 -5.74 0.43 11.19
N ASN A 69 -6.52 1.20 11.95
CA ASN A 69 -6.04 1.81 13.20
C ASN A 69 -5.71 0.77 14.27
N GLU A 70 -6.33 -0.40 14.22
CA GLU A 70 -6.07 -1.48 15.19
C GLU A 70 -4.86 -2.33 14.80
N VAL A 71 -4.59 -2.48 13.51
CA VAL A 71 -3.59 -3.44 13.02
C VAL A 71 -2.27 -2.80 12.60
N LEU A 72 -2.22 -1.48 12.44
CA LEU A 72 -1.02 -0.76 12.04
C LEU A 72 -0.54 0.18 13.15
N PRO A 73 0.78 0.30 13.33
CA PRO A 73 1.35 1.14 14.41
C PRO A 73 1.51 2.61 14.04
N PHE A 74 0.92 3.06 12.92
CA PHE A 74 1.03 4.42 12.43
C PHE A 74 -0.34 4.92 11.97
N SER A 75 -0.46 6.23 11.73
CA SER A 75 -1.69 6.82 11.21
C SER A 75 -1.97 6.26 9.81
N PRO A 76 -3.12 5.62 9.59
CA PRO A 76 -3.38 4.92 8.33
C PRO A 76 -3.94 5.84 7.24
N THR A 77 -3.17 6.86 6.89
CA THR A 77 -3.43 7.69 5.71
C THR A 77 -3.05 6.94 4.45
N ALA A 78 -3.56 7.37 3.30
CA ALA A 78 -3.16 6.79 2.02
C ALA A 78 -1.65 6.91 1.80
N GLU A 79 -1.06 8.05 2.19
CA GLU A 79 0.37 8.30 2.06
C GLU A 79 1.20 7.31 2.89
N ASN A 80 0.84 7.13 4.16
CA ASN A 80 1.55 6.20 5.05
C ASN A 80 1.35 4.74 4.64
N LEU A 81 0.16 4.39 4.15
CA LEU A 81 -0.10 3.04 3.63
C LEU A 81 0.77 2.76 2.41
N ALA A 82 0.86 3.71 1.48
CA ALA A 82 1.68 3.54 0.27
C ALA A 82 3.15 3.31 0.65
N LYS A 83 3.68 4.12 1.58
CA LYS A 83 5.06 3.96 2.04
C LYS A 83 5.27 2.62 2.71
N TRP A 84 4.37 2.21 3.60
CA TRP A 84 4.46 0.94 4.30
C TRP A 84 4.48 -0.25 3.32
N MET A 85 3.57 -0.24 2.34
CA MET A 85 3.51 -1.31 1.33
C MET A 85 4.78 -1.36 0.49
N CYS A 86 5.32 -0.20 0.12
CA CYS A 86 6.55 -0.12 -0.64
C CYS A 86 7.75 -0.65 0.15
N ASP A 87 7.84 -0.26 1.42
CA ASP A 87 8.94 -0.68 2.28
C ASP A 87 8.90 -2.17 2.59
N GLU A 88 7.71 -2.77 2.68
CA GLU A 88 7.55 -4.19 2.96
C GLU A 88 7.76 -5.09 1.74
N THR A 89 7.52 -4.60 0.54
CA THR A 89 7.53 -5.42 -0.68
C THR A 89 8.92 -5.46 -1.31
N PRO A 90 9.50 -6.67 -1.52
CA PRO A 90 10.83 -6.79 -2.14
C PRO A 90 10.88 -6.13 -3.52
N ASN A 91 11.95 -5.38 -3.76
CA ASN A 91 12.21 -4.68 -5.03
C ASN A 91 11.18 -3.61 -5.42
N CYS A 92 10.26 -3.29 -4.52
CA CYS A 92 9.29 -2.24 -4.75
C CYS A 92 9.98 -0.87 -4.71
N TYR A 93 9.66 -0.01 -5.67
CA TYR A 93 10.18 1.34 -5.71
C TYR A 93 9.09 2.39 -5.70
N LYS A 94 7.83 1.98 -5.93
CA LYS A 94 6.70 2.92 -6.04
C LYS A 94 5.40 2.20 -5.74
N VAL A 95 4.51 2.87 -5.01
CA VAL A 95 3.15 2.40 -4.75
C VAL A 95 2.18 3.53 -5.04
N GLU A 96 1.15 3.25 -5.83
CA GLU A 96 0.02 4.12 -6.05
C GLU A 96 -1.17 3.54 -5.30
N ILE A 97 -1.88 4.37 -4.56
CA ILE A 97 -3.04 3.94 -3.79
C ILE A 97 -4.19 4.94 -3.95
N TRP A 98 -5.37 4.42 -4.25
CA TRP A 98 -6.60 5.21 -4.32
C TRP A 98 -7.43 4.87 -3.09
N GLU A 99 -7.67 5.87 -2.24
CA GLU A 99 -8.59 5.76 -1.12
C GLU A 99 -10.02 5.69 -1.63
N SER A 100 -10.29 6.50 -2.66
CA SER A 100 -11.54 6.56 -3.39
C SER A 100 -11.26 6.94 -4.83
N GLU A 101 -12.28 6.95 -5.67
CA GLU A 101 -12.15 7.29 -7.09
C GLU A 101 -11.41 8.60 -7.33
N ASN A 102 -11.60 9.58 -6.45
CA ASN A 102 -11.06 10.94 -6.63
C ASN A 102 -9.80 11.24 -5.81
N ASN A 103 -9.39 10.35 -4.91
CA ASN A 103 -8.27 10.60 -3.99
C ASN A 103 -7.19 9.54 -4.16
N LYS A 104 -6.02 9.99 -4.61
CA LYS A 104 -4.87 9.12 -4.89
C LYS A 104 -3.64 9.64 -4.17
N ALA A 105 -2.87 8.73 -3.62
CA ALA A 105 -1.53 9.01 -3.11
C ALA A 105 -0.51 8.16 -3.86
N VAL A 106 0.70 8.67 -3.98
CA VAL A 106 1.82 7.93 -4.57
C VAL A 106 3.02 8.09 -3.64
N TYR A 107 3.65 6.98 -3.32
CA TYR A 107 4.95 6.97 -2.66
C TYR A 107 5.97 6.37 -3.60
N GLU A 108 7.07 7.07 -3.81
CA GLU A 108 8.17 6.59 -4.63
C GLU A 108 9.47 6.77 -3.85
N LYS A 109 10.28 5.71 -3.79
CA LYS A 109 11.56 5.76 -3.07
C LYS A 109 12.50 6.73 -3.76
N SER A 110 13.19 7.54 -2.94
CA SER A 110 14.23 8.43 -3.45
C SER A 110 15.39 7.61 -3.98
N GLU A 111 15.91 7.98 -5.13
CA GLU A 111 17.15 7.43 -5.67
C GLU A 111 18.33 8.26 -5.15
N LYS A 112 19.37 7.56 -4.73
CA LYS A 112 20.62 8.20 -4.28
C LYS A 112 21.78 7.70 -5.10
#